data_1ae4ee43d06ec8e93b441f6451fe05f8
#
_entry.id   1ae4ee43d06ec8e93b441f6451fe05f8
#
_cell.length_a   1.000
_cell.length_b   1.000
_cell.length_c   1.000
_cell.angle_alpha   90.00
_cell.angle_beta   90.00
_cell.angle_gamma   90.00
#
_symmetry.space_group_name_H-M   'P 1'
#
loop_
_entity.id
_entity.type
_entity.pdbx_description
1 polymer ?
#
loop_
_entity_poly.entity_id
_entity_poly.type
_entity_poly.pdbx_seq_one_letter_code
_entity_poly.pdbx_strand_id
1 'polypeptide(L)'
;KPRYAHRTVIDAMIARDQVHAINQKELDPDPIAVADQFFTDHPGINKLLVVDDEDHLHGLFTMSDVERIAQEKQAQFKPTRDAEFRLLCGAAISATRNAFGEIDRESIREHVDALMDRGLDVVAVSTAHGHTKGVGETVRVIRDAHPSLPIIAGNVTSAEGVEFLAECGANTIKVGQGPGSICTTRIVAGVGVPQLTALYVASRAAREAGVTIIADGGIAKSGDIVKALTLADSVICGSLFAGCAEAPGQIMEISGKLYKQYRGMGSLAAMKAGSAARYGHQKAGNNKVAAEGVEALKEVSGSVDQVLTQLIGGIQSGMGYLGSANLGDLQKQARYIRISSAGQREAGAHDVIEMKA
;
A
#
# COMPACT_ATOMS: atom_id res chain seq x y z
N LYS A 1 -31.62 -22.74 -21.33
CA LYS A 1 -31.35 -23.92 -20.50
C LYS A 1 -29.86 -24.23 -20.55
N PRO A 2 -29.19 -24.57 -19.44
CA PRO A 2 -27.75 -24.93 -19.48
C PRO A 2 -27.57 -26.13 -20.41
N ARG A 3 -26.59 -26.05 -21.31
CA ARG A 3 -26.31 -27.07 -22.35
C ARG A 3 -26.03 -28.46 -21.78
N TYR A 4 -25.82 -28.58 -20.45
CA TYR A 4 -25.40 -29.78 -19.73
C TYR A 4 -26.31 -30.11 -18.53
N ALA A 5 -27.56 -29.62 -18.50
CA ALA A 5 -28.49 -29.81 -17.37
C ALA A 5 -28.84 -31.26 -17.03
N HIS A 6 -28.45 -32.22 -17.86
CA HIS A 6 -28.74 -33.65 -17.67
C HIS A 6 -27.48 -34.52 -17.53
N ARG A 7 -26.28 -33.93 -17.47
CA ARG A 7 -25.05 -34.68 -17.27
C ARG A 7 -24.67 -34.68 -15.79
N THR A 8 -24.26 -35.82 -15.30
CA THR A 8 -23.67 -35.97 -13.97
C THR A 8 -22.22 -35.48 -13.98
N VAL A 9 -21.62 -35.27 -12.82
CA VAL A 9 -20.20 -34.94 -12.71
C VAL A 9 -19.34 -36.03 -13.34
N ILE A 10 -19.74 -37.30 -13.18
CA ILE A 10 -19.04 -38.47 -13.75
C ILE A 10 -18.98 -38.42 -15.29
N ASP A 11 -20.01 -37.89 -15.94
CA ASP A 11 -20.04 -37.77 -17.41
C ASP A 11 -19.13 -36.66 -17.96
N ALA A 12 -18.60 -35.79 -17.09
CA ALA A 12 -17.82 -34.64 -17.48
C ALA A 12 -16.41 -34.61 -16.85
N MET A 13 -16.16 -35.37 -15.80
CA MET A 13 -14.88 -35.44 -15.13
C MET A 13 -13.85 -36.29 -15.89
N ILE A 14 -12.58 -35.97 -15.69
CA ILE A 14 -11.46 -36.85 -16.07
C ILE A 14 -11.26 -37.83 -14.91
N ALA A 15 -11.17 -39.12 -15.21
CA ALA A 15 -10.95 -40.15 -14.19
C ALA A 15 -9.60 -39.97 -13.47
N ARG A 16 -9.50 -40.34 -12.20
CA ARG A 16 -8.33 -40.10 -11.35
C ARG A 16 -7.04 -40.69 -11.94
N ASP A 17 -7.12 -41.84 -12.59
CA ASP A 17 -5.99 -42.49 -13.27
C ASP A 17 -5.50 -41.77 -14.53
N GLN A 18 -6.29 -40.83 -15.05
CA GLN A 18 -5.95 -40.01 -16.21
C GLN A 18 -5.50 -38.60 -15.83
N VAL A 19 -5.50 -38.27 -14.53
CA VAL A 19 -5.12 -36.97 -14.03
C VAL A 19 -3.66 -36.96 -13.56
N HIS A 20 -2.89 -36.01 -14.02
CA HIS A 20 -1.53 -35.82 -13.54
C HIS A 20 -1.52 -35.20 -12.12
N ALA A 21 -0.84 -35.87 -11.21
CA ALA A 21 -0.68 -35.42 -9.85
C ALA A 21 0.77 -35.63 -9.38
N ILE A 22 1.21 -34.80 -8.44
CA ILE A 22 2.51 -34.87 -7.79
C ILE A 22 2.29 -34.84 -6.28
N ASN A 23 3.11 -35.58 -5.52
CA ASN A 23 3.04 -35.49 -4.08
C ASN A 23 3.65 -34.17 -3.58
N GLN A 24 3.01 -33.54 -2.59
CA GLN A 24 3.48 -32.27 -2.03
C GLN A 24 4.94 -32.30 -1.54
N LYS A 25 5.44 -33.47 -1.10
CA LYS A 25 6.83 -33.65 -0.66
C LYS A 25 7.85 -33.58 -1.80
N GLU A 26 7.42 -33.85 -3.03
CA GLU A 26 8.26 -33.78 -4.22
C GLU A 26 8.45 -32.34 -4.73
N LEU A 27 7.73 -31.40 -4.15
CA LEU A 27 7.78 -29.99 -4.53
C LEU A 27 8.93 -29.21 -3.87
N ASP A 28 9.58 -29.78 -2.84
CA ASP A 28 10.70 -29.13 -2.17
C ASP A 28 12.00 -29.18 -3.03
N PRO A 29 12.86 -28.14 -3.01
CA PRO A 29 12.74 -26.87 -2.29
C PRO A 29 12.07 -25.73 -3.10
N ASP A 30 11.77 -25.90 -4.39
CA ASP A 30 11.16 -24.87 -5.26
C ASP A 30 9.96 -25.45 -6.03
N PRO A 31 8.75 -25.34 -5.49
CA PRO A 31 7.53 -25.86 -6.10
C PRO A 31 7.29 -25.37 -7.54
N ILE A 32 7.68 -24.12 -7.82
CA ILE A 32 7.49 -23.53 -9.16
C ILE A 32 8.45 -24.12 -10.17
N ALA A 33 9.71 -24.33 -9.79
CA ALA A 33 10.68 -24.97 -10.68
C ALA A 33 10.31 -26.43 -10.99
N VAL A 34 9.79 -27.16 -10.01
CA VAL A 34 9.31 -28.54 -10.21
C VAL A 34 8.10 -28.58 -11.14
N ALA A 35 7.13 -27.68 -10.94
CA ALA A 35 5.94 -27.61 -11.80
C ALA A 35 6.30 -27.15 -13.23
N ASP A 36 7.22 -26.21 -13.39
CA ASP A 36 7.71 -25.73 -14.71
C ASP A 36 8.40 -26.86 -15.48
N GLN A 37 9.27 -27.61 -14.82
CA GLN A 37 9.91 -28.80 -15.40
C GLN A 37 8.88 -29.84 -15.80
N PHE A 38 7.87 -30.10 -14.95
CA PHE A 38 6.79 -31.02 -15.29
C PHE A 38 6.06 -30.62 -16.57
N PHE A 39 5.65 -29.36 -16.71
CA PHE A 39 4.95 -28.87 -17.91
C PHE A 39 5.85 -28.89 -19.15
N THR A 40 7.15 -28.68 -18.98
CA THR A 40 8.14 -28.80 -20.07
C THR A 40 8.25 -30.23 -20.57
N ASP A 41 8.27 -31.22 -19.68
CA ASP A 41 8.42 -32.63 -19.98
C ASP A 41 7.11 -33.26 -20.49
N HIS A 42 5.96 -32.62 -20.24
CA HIS A 42 4.64 -33.11 -20.65
C HIS A 42 3.88 -32.09 -21.52
N PRO A 43 4.30 -31.87 -22.78
CA PRO A 43 3.66 -30.91 -23.68
C PRO A 43 2.17 -31.21 -23.87
N GLY A 44 1.33 -30.20 -23.72
CA GLY A 44 -0.13 -30.30 -23.85
C GLY A 44 -0.86 -30.53 -22.52
N ILE A 45 -0.17 -30.88 -21.45
CA ILE A 45 -0.72 -30.87 -20.11
C ILE A 45 -0.65 -29.45 -19.56
N ASN A 46 -1.75 -28.93 -19.03
CA ASN A 46 -1.85 -27.56 -18.52
C ASN A 46 -2.31 -27.48 -17.07
N LYS A 47 -2.46 -28.62 -16.40
CA LYS A 47 -2.86 -28.72 -14.99
C LYS A 47 -2.11 -29.86 -14.32
N LEU A 48 -1.57 -29.60 -13.13
CA LEU A 48 -0.90 -30.56 -12.27
C LEU A 48 -1.51 -30.46 -10.88
N LEU A 49 -2.14 -31.56 -10.41
CA LEU A 49 -2.68 -31.62 -9.07
C LEU A 49 -1.57 -31.85 -8.05
N VAL A 50 -1.70 -31.26 -6.87
CA VAL A 50 -0.86 -31.55 -5.72
C VAL A 50 -1.65 -32.37 -4.72
N VAL A 51 -1.13 -33.51 -4.33
CA VAL A 51 -1.78 -34.45 -3.41
C VAL A 51 -0.87 -34.78 -2.23
N ASP A 52 -1.46 -35.26 -1.13
CA ASP A 52 -0.72 -35.82 0.00
C ASP A 52 -0.45 -37.33 -0.19
N ASP A 53 0.12 -37.96 0.85
CA ASP A 53 0.40 -39.42 0.85
C ASP A 53 -0.84 -40.27 0.82
N GLU A 54 -2.01 -39.71 1.14
CA GLU A 54 -3.32 -40.37 1.17
C GLU A 54 -4.16 -40.05 -0.08
N ASP A 55 -3.54 -39.40 -1.09
CA ASP A 55 -4.16 -38.97 -2.36
C ASP A 55 -5.25 -37.92 -2.20
N HIS A 56 -5.24 -37.14 -1.09
CA HIS A 56 -6.12 -36.02 -0.92
C HIS A 56 -5.57 -34.80 -1.65
N LEU A 57 -6.47 -34.02 -2.27
CA LEU A 57 -6.13 -32.84 -3.01
C LEU A 57 -5.70 -31.69 -2.07
N HIS A 58 -4.47 -31.21 -2.22
CA HIS A 58 -3.91 -30.05 -1.51
C HIS A 58 -3.82 -28.80 -2.37
N GLY A 59 -3.65 -28.93 -3.68
CA GLY A 59 -3.48 -27.79 -4.55
C GLY A 59 -3.52 -28.12 -6.04
N LEU A 60 -3.35 -27.10 -6.85
CA LEU A 60 -3.34 -27.19 -8.29
C LEU A 60 -2.34 -26.18 -8.86
N PHE A 61 -1.42 -26.62 -9.70
CA PHE A 61 -0.67 -25.76 -10.61
C PHE A 61 -1.35 -25.73 -11.97
N THR A 62 -1.48 -24.53 -12.55
CA THR A 62 -1.75 -24.38 -13.98
C THR A 62 -0.49 -23.91 -14.70
N MET A 63 -0.31 -24.35 -15.94
CA MET A 63 0.84 -23.90 -16.76
C MET A 63 0.92 -22.38 -16.83
N SER A 64 -0.21 -21.69 -17.02
CA SER A 64 -0.28 -20.25 -17.07
C SER A 64 0.14 -19.55 -15.77
N ASP A 65 -0.15 -20.14 -14.61
CA ASP A 65 0.29 -19.58 -13.33
C ASP A 65 1.80 -19.77 -13.13
N VAL A 66 2.34 -20.93 -13.50
CA VAL A 66 3.77 -21.22 -13.42
C VAL A 66 4.55 -20.32 -14.37
N GLU A 67 4.12 -20.16 -15.63
CA GLU A 67 4.74 -19.25 -16.60
C GLU A 67 4.71 -17.79 -16.08
N ARG A 68 3.58 -17.34 -15.54
CA ARG A 68 3.46 -16.01 -14.97
C ARG A 68 4.42 -15.79 -13.80
N ILE A 69 4.52 -16.75 -12.88
CA ILE A 69 5.43 -16.66 -11.72
C ILE A 69 6.89 -16.70 -12.19
N ALA A 70 7.23 -17.52 -13.18
CA ALA A 70 8.56 -17.57 -13.76
C ALA A 70 8.95 -16.23 -14.42
N GLN A 71 8.03 -15.61 -15.16
CA GLN A 71 8.21 -14.27 -15.71
C GLN A 71 8.37 -13.20 -14.63
N GLU A 72 7.57 -13.27 -13.56
CA GLU A 72 7.69 -12.35 -12.41
C GLU A 72 9.05 -12.51 -11.70
N LYS A 73 9.58 -13.74 -11.57
CA LYS A 73 10.93 -13.97 -10.98
C LYS A 73 12.04 -13.27 -11.79
N GLN A 74 11.86 -13.12 -13.09
CA GLN A 74 12.81 -12.46 -14.01
C GLN A 74 12.52 -10.96 -14.19
N ALA A 75 11.35 -10.48 -13.78
CA ALA A 75 10.96 -9.10 -13.92
C ALA A 75 11.80 -8.16 -13.05
N GLN A 76 12.04 -6.95 -13.56
CA GLN A 76 12.73 -5.90 -12.82
C GLN A 76 11.97 -5.50 -11.55
N PHE A 77 10.63 -5.52 -11.60
CA PHE A 77 9.76 -5.22 -10.47
C PHE A 77 9.05 -6.51 -10.06
N LYS A 78 9.27 -6.92 -8.81
CA LYS A 78 8.66 -8.14 -8.27
C LYS A 78 7.50 -7.75 -7.36
N PRO A 79 6.31 -8.36 -7.54
CA PRO A 79 5.23 -8.18 -6.58
C PRO A 79 5.62 -8.77 -5.23
N THR A 80 5.16 -8.14 -4.15
CA THR A 80 5.35 -8.66 -2.79
C THR A 80 4.38 -9.82 -2.56
N ARG A 81 4.93 -11.01 -2.28
CA ARG A 81 4.16 -12.26 -2.14
C ARG A 81 4.52 -12.96 -0.83
N ASP A 82 3.58 -13.75 -0.33
CA ASP A 82 3.79 -14.69 0.77
C ASP A 82 4.48 -15.98 0.31
N ALA A 83 4.66 -16.92 1.23
CA ALA A 83 5.28 -18.21 0.95
C ALA A 83 4.46 -19.07 -0.02
N GLU A 84 3.15 -18.88 -0.07
CA GLU A 84 2.22 -19.55 -1.00
C GLU A 84 2.06 -18.81 -2.33
N PHE A 85 2.93 -17.85 -2.64
CA PHE A 85 2.91 -17.03 -3.85
C PHE A 85 1.66 -16.15 -4.03
N ARG A 86 0.89 -15.89 -2.96
CA ARG A 86 -0.22 -14.94 -2.98
C ARG A 86 0.30 -13.52 -2.77
N LEU A 87 -0.36 -12.53 -3.37
CA LEU A 87 -0.04 -11.13 -3.11
C LEU A 87 -0.32 -10.77 -1.66
N LEU A 88 0.60 -10.08 -1.00
CA LEU A 88 0.35 -9.54 0.33
C LEU A 88 -0.75 -8.49 0.29
N CYS A 89 -1.70 -8.61 1.22
CA CYS A 89 -2.88 -7.77 1.30
C CYS A 89 -2.94 -6.99 2.60
N GLY A 90 -3.20 -5.69 2.50
CA GLY A 90 -3.43 -4.82 3.65
C GLY A 90 -4.82 -4.21 3.64
N ALA A 91 -5.42 -4.03 4.82
CA ALA A 91 -6.68 -3.33 4.97
C ALA A 91 -6.56 -2.14 5.91
N ALA A 92 -7.21 -1.01 5.54
CA ALA A 92 -7.31 0.15 6.40
C ALA A 92 -8.62 0.15 7.18
N ILE A 93 -8.53 0.35 8.48
CA ILE A 93 -9.69 0.50 9.38
C ILE A 93 -9.62 1.84 10.10
N SER A 94 -10.76 2.27 10.64
CA SER A 94 -10.87 3.47 11.47
C SER A 94 -11.18 3.10 12.92
N ALA A 95 -11.04 4.06 13.83
CA ALA A 95 -11.41 3.92 15.23
C ALA A 95 -12.96 3.92 15.36
N THR A 96 -13.56 2.74 15.21
CA THR A 96 -15.03 2.56 15.27
C THR A 96 -15.53 2.81 16.70
N ARG A 97 -16.65 3.55 16.81
CA ARG A 97 -17.27 3.89 18.09
C ARG A 97 -18.69 3.32 18.18
N ASN A 98 -19.07 2.91 19.38
CA ASN A 98 -20.44 2.50 19.71
C ASN A 98 -21.39 3.71 19.82
N ALA A 99 -22.66 3.45 20.10
CA ALA A 99 -23.69 4.48 20.26
C ALA A 99 -23.41 5.47 21.43
N PHE A 100 -22.57 5.09 22.39
CA PHE A 100 -22.17 5.91 23.53
C PHE A 100 -20.90 6.73 23.25
N GLY A 101 -20.32 6.63 22.05
CA GLY A 101 -19.09 7.33 21.66
C GLY A 101 -17.78 6.68 22.14
N GLU A 102 -17.86 5.50 22.75
CA GLU A 102 -16.71 4.71 23.17
C GLU A 102 -16.19 3.84 22.03
N ILE A 103 -14.93 3.40 22.11
CA ILE A 103 -14.38 2.47 21.12
C ILE A 103 -15.14 1.13 21.17
N ASP A 104 -15.68 0.75 20.04
CA ASP A 104 -16.42 -0.50 19.87
C ASP A 104 -15.44 -1.66 19.67
N ARG A 105 -15.00 -2.22 20.80
CA ARG A 105 -13.96 -3.25 20.83
C ARG A 105 -14.41 -4.54 20.13
N GLU A 106 -15.67 -4.92 20.28
CA GLU A 106 -16.22 -6.13 19.68
C GLU A 106 -16.31 -6.01 18.16
N SER A 107 -16.91 -4.94 17.66
CA SER A 107 -17.01 -4.67 16.22
C SER A 107 -15.62 -4.56 15.57
N ILE A 108 -14.60 -4.01 16.25
CA ILE A 108 -13.24 -3.95 15.72
C ILE A 108 -12.65 -5.36 15.60
N ARG A 109 -12.80 -6.21 16.62
CA ARG A 109 -12.32 -7.60 16.59
C ARG A 109 -12.99 -8.39 15.49
N GLU A 110 -14.31 -8.43 15.46
CA GLU A 110 -15.08 -9.15 14.42
C GLU A 110 -14.68 -8.71 13.00
N HIS A 111 -14.45 -7.41 12.81
CA HIS A 111 -14.02 -6.89 11.51
C HIS A 111 -12.62 -7.37 11.15
N VAL A 112 -11.66 -7.34 12.08
CA VAL A 112 -10.30 -7.83 11.83
C VAL A 112 -10.28 -9.34 11.66
N ASP A 113 -11.03 -10.11 12.47
CA ASP A 113 -11.20 -11.56 12.33
C ASP A 113 -11.70 -11.92 10.92
N ALA A 114 -12.75 -11.24 10.46
CA ALA A 114 -13.30 -11.45 9.13
C ALA A 114 -12.32 -11.09 7.99
N LEU A 115 -11.39 -10.18 8.21
CA LEU A 115 -10.31 -9.87 7.27
C LEU A 115 -9.20 -10.92 7.32
N MET A 116 -8.83 -11.38 8.53
CA MET A 116 -7.85 -12.46 8.72
C MET A 116 -8.30 -13.76 8.04
N ASP A 117 -9.57 -14.13 8.16
CA ASP A 117 -10.17 -15.28 7.48
C ASP A 117 -10.07 -15.21 5.94
N ARG A 118 -9.82 -14.00 5.41
CA ARG A 118 -9.64 -13.76 3.96
C ARG A 118 -8.19 -13.53 3.55
N GLY A 119 -7.25 -13.77 4.45
CA GLY A 119 -5.82 -13.67 4.18
C GLY A 119 -5.25 -12.26 4.34
N LEU A 120 -5.68 -11.52 5.36
CA LEU A 120 -5.08 -10.23 5.70
C LEU A 120 -3.65 -10.41 6.23
N ASP A 121 -2.68 -9.72 5.65
CA ASP A 121 -1.28 -9.74 6.07
C ASP A 121 -0.91 -8.54 6.96
N VAL A 122 -1.57 -7.39 6.78
CA VAL A 122 -1.30 -6.18 7.56
C VAL A 122 -2.56 -5.33 7.72
N VAL A 123 -2.76 -4.80 8.92
CA VAL A 123 -3.85 -3.85 9.20
C VAL A 123 -3.31 -2.44 9.38
N ALA A 124 -4.00 -1.43 8.84
CA ALA A 124 -3.67 -0.03 9.03
C ALA A 124 -4.78 0.72 9.78
N VAL A 125 -4.50 1.18 10.99
CA VAL A 125 -5.37 2.11 11.72
C VAL A 125 -5.04 3.53 11.24
N SER A 126 -5.78 4.00 10.23
CA SER A 126 -5.44 5.22 9.49
C SER A 126 -6.49 6.32 9.68
N THR A 127 -6.09 7.39 10.36
CA THR A 127 -6.92 8.57 10.64
C THR A 127 -6.22 9.87 10.24
N ALA A 128 -6.93 10.98 10.20
CA ALA A 128 -6.35 12.29 9.91
C ALA A 128 -5.37 12.74 11.02
N HIS A 129 -5.64 12.34 12.27
CA HIS A 129 -4.76 12.57 13.42
C HIS A 129 -4.69 11.32 14.29
N GLY A 130 -3.53 10.63 14.29
CA GLY A 130 -3.33 9.35 14.96
C GLY A 130 -3.05 9.46 16.47
N HIS A 131 -2.51 10.60 16.95
CA HIS A 131 -2.22 10.80 18.36
C HIS A 131 -3.51 11.11 19.14
N THR A 132 -4.41 10.13 19.21
CA THR A 132 -5.67 10.22 19.93
C THR A 132 -5.96 8.95 20.74
N LYS A 133 -6.65 9.10 21.86
CA LYS A 133 -7.06 7.97 22.71
C LYS A 133 -7.75 6.87 21.90
N GLY A 134 -8.67 7.25 21.01
CA GLY A 134 -9.42 6.26 20.20
C GLY A 134 -8.56 5.45 19.25
N VAL A 135 -7.57 6.06 18.61
CA VAL A 135 -6.62 5.34 17.74
C VAL A 135 -5.75 4.40 18.58
N GLY A 136 -5.20 4.88 19.71
CA GLY A 136 -4.41 4.04 20.60
C GLY A 136 -5.19 2.85 21.17
N GLU A 137 -6.44 3.05 21.58
CA GLU A 137 -7.32 1.97 22.05
C GLU A 137 -7.61 0.95 20.91
N THR A 138 -7.85 1.42 19.68
CA THR A 138 -8.06 0.54 18.53
C THR A 138 -6.84 -0.33 18.27
N VAL A 139 -5.62 0.26 18.28
CA VAL A 139 -4.37 -0.47 18.12
C VAL A 139 -4.22 -1.54 19.21
N ARG A 140 -4.46 -1.20 20.48
CA ARG A 140 -4.39 -2.18 21.60
C ARG A 140 -5.39 -3.32 21.43
N VAL A 141 -6.63 -3.03 21.05
CA VAL A 141 -7.65 -4.06 20.82
C VAL A 141 -7.20 -5.07 19.75
N ILE A 142 -6.60 -4.58 18.67
CA ILE A 142 -6.10 -5.45 17.61
C ILE A 142 -4.88 -6.24 18.08
N ARG A 143 -3.94 -5.59 18.76
CA ARG A 143 -2.71 -6.23 19.26
C ARG A 143 -3.02 -7.34 20.28
N ASP A 144 -3.99 -7.08 21.17
CA ASP A 144 -4.44 -8.06 22.17
C ASP A 144 -5.11 -9.29 21.52
N ALA A 145 -5.90 -9.08 20.46
CA ALA A 145 -6.57 -10.14 19.75
C ALA A 145 -5.63 -10.90 18.79
N HIS A 146 -4.72 -10.20 18.13
CA HIS A 146 -3.82 -10.72 17.09
C HIS A 146 -2.35 -10.31 17.37
N PRO A 147 -1.65 -10.99 18.30
CA PRO A 147 -0.30 -10.62 18.72
C PRO A 147 0.76 -10.58 17.61
N SER A 148 0.59 -11.38 16.56
CA SER A 148 1.53 -11.49 15.42
C SER A 148 1.16 -10.60 14.22
N LEU A 149 -0.07 -10.06 14.16
CA LEU A 149 -0.51 -9.25 13.01
C LEU A 149 0.27 -7.94 12.94
N PRO A 150 0.94 -7.62 11.82
CA PRO A 150 1.56 -6.31 11.63
C PRO A 150 0.53 -5.18 11.65
N ILE A 151 0.77 -4.15 12.46
CA ILE A 151 -0.11 -3.00 12.60
C ILE A 151 0.61 -1.73 12.17
N ILE A 152 0.03 -1.05 11.18
CA ILE A 152 0.41 0.31 10.79
C ILE A 152 -0.55 1.28 11.49
N ALA A 153 -0.05 2.34 12.12
CA ALA A 153 -0.91 3.35 12.75
C ALA A 153 -0.51 4.78 12.36
N GLY A 154 -1.46 5.69 12.33
CA GLY A 154 -1.21 7.09 12.01
C GLY A 154 -2.48 7.88 11.59
N ASN A 155 -2.30 9.15 11.15
CA ASN A 155 -1.03 9.81 10.89
C ASN A 155 -0.61 10.68 12.09
N VAL A 156 0.68 10.79 12.29
CA VAL A 156 1.28 11.67 13.30
C VAL A 156 2.38 12.55 12.68
N THR A 157 2.83 13.58 13.42
CA THR A 157 3.88 14.49 12.99
C THR A 157 4.81 14.92 14.13
N SER A 158 4.68 14.30 15.31
CA SER A 158 5.50 14.60 16.49
C SER A 158 6.14 13.33 17.07
N ALA A 159 7.17 13.49 17.90
CA ALA A 159 7.84 12.41 18.61
C ALA A 159 6.88 11.68 19.55
N GLU A 160 6.13 12.44 20.34
CA GLU A 160 5.16 11.92 21.33
C GLU A 160 4.06 11.10 20.63
N GLY A 161 3.67 11.49 19.41
CA GLY A 161 2.70 10.72 18.63
C GLY A 161 3.27 9.38 18.15
N VAL A 162 4.55 9.30 17.82
CA VAL A 162 5.25 8.06 17.47
C VAL A 162 5.36 7.16 18.69
N GLU A 163 5.88 7.67 19.80
CA GLU A 163 6.03 6.95 21.06
C GLU A 163 4.69 6.38 21.53
N PHE A 164 3.65 7.22 21.54
CA PHE A 164 2.29 6.80 21.94
C PHE A 164 1.76 5.63 21.12
N LEU A 165 1.89 5.67 19.79
CA LEU A 165 1.38 4.60 18.93
C LEU A 165 2.23 3.33 19.02
N ALA A 166 3.55 3.47 19.19
CA ALA A 166 4.46 2.36 19.45
C ALA A 166 4.11 1.64 20.77
N GLU A 167 3.89 2.39 21.86
CA GLU A 167 3.44 1.87 23.17
C GLU A 167 2.07 1.19 23.09
N CYS A 168 1.20 1.60 22.16
CA CYS A 168 -0.06 0.93 21.91
C CYS A 168 0.10 -0.40 21.16
N GLY A 169 1.29 -0.70 20.59
CA GLY A 169 1.58 -1.95 19.89
C GLY A 169 1.62 -1.84 18.37
N ALA A 170 1.71 -0.63 17.79
CA ALA A 170 1.93 -0.45 16.37
C ALA A 170 3.38 -0.85 15.99
N ASN A 171 3.55 -1.52 14.84
CA ASN A 171 4.86 -1.88 14.29
C ASN A 171 5.42 -0.79 13.40
N THR A 172 4.55 -0.06 12.72
CA THR A 172 4.91 0.96 11.73
C THR A 172 4.04 2.20 11.92
N ILE A 173 4.67 3.36 11.88
CA ILE A 173 3.99 4.63 12.10
C ILE A 173 3.92 5.43 10.79
N LYS A 174 2.72 5.82 10.40
CA LYS A 174 2.49 6.72 9.26
C LYS A 174 2.67 8.18 9.67
N VAL A 175 3.56 8.88 8.96
CA VAL A 175 3.94 10.27 9.26
C VAL A 175 3.51 11.21 8.15
N GLY A 176 2.70 12.20 8.49
CA GLY A 176 2.27 13.26 7.58
C GLY A 176 0.87 13.80 7.89
N GLN A 177 0.76 15.11 8.08
CA GLN A 177 -0.51 15.82 8.24
C GLN A 177 -0.51 17.04 7.33
N GLY A 178 -1.42 17.04 6.35
CA GLY A 178 -1.59 18.13 5.42
C GLY A 178 -0.60 18.24 4.25
N PRO A 179 0.35 17.31 3.97
CA PRO A 179 1.28 17.44 2.84
C PRO A 179 0.68 16.98 1.50
N GLY A 180 -0.44 16.28 1.49
CA GLY A 180 -1.05 15.74 0.25
C GLY A 180 -1.45 16.83 -0.73
N SER A 181 -1.31 16.56 -2.05
CA SER A 181 -1.58 17.53 -3.13
C SER A 181 -3.03 18.03 -3.18
N ILE A 182 -3.97 17.25 -2.65
CA ILE A 182 -5.41 17.52 -2.57
C ILE A 182 -5.90 17.74 -1.13
N CYS A 183 -4.96 17.87 -0.18
CA CYS A 183 -5.25 18.12 1.23
C CYS A 183 -5.29 19.63 1.51
N THR A 184 -6.35 20.08 2.19
CA THR A 184 -6.52 21.47 2.61
C THR A 184 -6.52 21.64 4.13
N THR A 185 -6.17 20.63 4.90
CA THR A 185 -6.12 20.66 6.37
C THR A 185 -5.34 21.87 6.88
N ARG A 186 -4.17 22.16 6.28
CA ARG A 186 -3.34 23.31 6.70
C ARG A 186 -4.02 24.66 6.50
N ILE A 187 -4.91 24.77 5.52
CA ILE A 187 -5.64 26.00 5.20
C ILE A 187 -6.92 26.08 6.05
N VAL A 188 -7.68 24.97 6.10
CA VAL A 188 -9.01 24.91 6.73
C VAL A 188 -8.92 24.83 8.25
N ALA A 189 -8.04 23.95 8.76
CA ALA A 189 -7.88 23.72 10.20
C ALA A 189 -6.68 24.51 10.79
N GLY A 190 -5.80 25.07 9.97
CA GLY A 190 -4.60 25.78 10.42
C GLY A 190 -3.55 24.84 11.06
N VAL A 191 -3.66 23.53 10.84
CA VAL A 191 -2.83 22.50 11.46
C VAL A 191 -2.03 21.74 10.41
N GLY A 192 -0.78 21.42 10.73
CA GLY A 192 0.11 20.65 9.88
C GLY A 192 1.57 20.98 10.12
N VAL A 193 2.46 20.07 9.71
CA VAL A 193 3.91 20.21 9.84
C VAL A 193 4.54 19.99 8.47
N PRO A 194 5.57 20.76 8.06
CA PRO A 194 6.32 20.48 6.84
C PRO A 194 6.88 19.07 6.87
N GLN A 195 6.71 18.32 5.76
CA GLN A 195 6.90 16.87 5.77
C GLN A 195 8.31 16.42 6.22
N LEU A 196 9.37 17.06 5.73
CA LEU A 196 10.74 16.71 6.16
C LEU A 196 10.97 17.00 7.65
N THR A 197 10.36 18.06 8.20
CA THR A 197 10.44 18.36 9.64
C THR A 197 9.73 17.24 10.43
N ALA A 198 8.52 16.85 10.01
CA ALA A 198 7.78 15.78 10.66
C ALA A 198 8.56 14.45 10.63
N LEU A 199 9.14 14.09 9.46
CA LEU A 199 9.95 12.89 9.32
C LEU A 199 11.22 12.93 10.18
N TYR A 200 11.90 14.08 10.24
CA TYR A 200 13.11 14.25 11.05
C TYR A 200 12.84 14.01 12.54
N VAL A 201 11.76 14.58 13.06
CA VAL A 201 11.37 14.40 14.46
C VAL A 201 10.92 12.95 14.71
N ALA A 202 10.04 12.42 13.85
CA ALA A 202 9.48 11.08 13.97
C ALA A 202 10.54 9.98 13.83
N SER A 203 11.53 10.12 12.93
CA SER A 203 12.57 9.12 12.71
C SER A 203 13.46 8.89 13.93
N ARG A 204 13.65 9.88 14.78
CA ARG A 204 14.41 9.77 16.01
C ARG A 204 13.63 8.98 17.05
N ALA A 205 12.39 9.39 17.31
CA ALA A 205 11.50 8.68 18.23
C ALA A 205 11.25 7.22 17.80
N ALA A 206 11.09 6.98 16.50
CA ALA A 206 10.88 5.63 15.98
C ALA A 206 12.07 4.70 16.20
N ARG A 207 13.30 5.19 16.04
CA ARG A 207 14.52 4.41 16.35
C ARG A 207 14.60 4.05 17.83
N GLU A 208 14.24 4.98 18.71
CA GLU A 208 14.23 4.76 20.16
C GLU A 208 13.13 3.77 20.57
N ALA A 209 11.96 3.85 19.91
CA ALA A 209 10.82 2.96 20.16
C ALA A 209 10.90 1.61 19.40
N GLY A 210 11.89 1.40 18.52
CA GLY A 210 12.04 0.17 17.75
C GLY A 210 10.95 -0.08 16.70
N VAL A 211 10.34 0.99 16.16
CA VAL A 211 9.30 0.93 15.11
C VAL A 211 9.79 1.53 13.80
N THR A 212 9.15 1.16 12.69
CA THR A 212 9.44 1.71 11.36
C THR A 212 8.54 2.90 11.02
N ILE A 213 8.94 3.69 10.01
CA ILE A 213 8.20 4.87 9.57
C ILE A 213 7.81 4.76 8.09
N ILE A 214 6.60 5.18 7.79
CA ILE A 214 6.12 5.45 6.43
C ILE A 214 5.95 6.95 6.25
N ALA A 215 6.62 7.55 5.26
CA ALA A 215 6.36 8.93 4.86
C ALA A 215 5.10 9.00 4.00
N ASP A 216 4.05 9.66 4.50
CA ASP A 216 2.74 9.73 3.84
C ASP A 216 2.42 11.14 3.39
N GLY A 217 2.44 11.35 2.08
CA GLY A 217 2.06 12.58 1.40
C GLY A 217 3.20 13.55 1.07
N GLY A 218 2.92 14.48 0.16
CA GLY A 218 3.86 15.52 -0.27
C GLY A 218 4.89 15.07 -1.29
N ILE A 219 4.81 13.85 -1.80
CA ILE A 219 5.72 13.29 -2.80
C ILE A 219 5.15 13.55 -4.19
N ALA A 220 5.87 14.33 -4.99
CA ALA A 220 5.49 14.68 -6.35
C ALA A 220 6.49 14.18 -7.42
N LYS A 221 7.70 13.79 -7.04
CA LYS A 221 8.78 13.32 -7.92
C LYS A 221 9.76 12.40 -7.19
N SER A 222 10.62 11.71 -7.92
CA SER A 222 11.62 10.78 -7.37
C SER A 222 12.57 11.42 -6.34
N GLY A 223 12.99 12.67 -6.56
CA GLY A 223 13.83 13.37 -5.60
C GLY A 223 13.16 13.62 -4.23
N ASP A 224 11.83 13.69 -4.18
CA ASP A 224 11.11 13.79 -2.92
C ASP A 224 11.09 12.42 -2.21
N ILE A 225 11.02 11.31 -2.98
CA ILE A 225 11.15 9.94 -2.45
C ILE A 225 12.53 9.76 -1.82
N VAL A 226 13.61 10.15 -2.53
CA VAL A 226 14.98 10.05 -2.01
C VAL A 226 15.10 10.81 -0.69
N LYS A 227 14.62 12.06 -0.63
CA LYS A 227 14.64 12.84 0.62
C LYS A 227 13.83 12.18 1.75
N ALA A 228 12.65 11.65 1.45
CA ALA A 228 11.83 10.97 2.44
C ALA A 228 12.54 9.70 2.98
N LEU A 229 13.12 8.88 2.10
CA LEU A 229 13.80 7.64 2.46
C LEU A 229 15.09 7.84 3.26
N THR A 230 15.68 9.03 3.28
CA THR A 230 16.78 9.34 4.21
C THR A 230 16.34 9.39 5.68
N LEU A 231 15.03 9.47 5.94
CA LEU A 231 14.42 9.62 7.27
C LEU A 231 13.34 8.59 7.56
N ALA A 232 12.84 7.89 6.54
CA ALA A 232 11.76 6.92 6.65
C ALA A 232 12.16 5.61 5.97
N ASP A 233 11.49 4.52 6.32
CA ASP A 233 11.75 3.17 5.80
C ASP A 233 10.98 2.91 4.50
N SER A 234 9.88 3.63 4.30
CA SER A 234 9.06 3.55 3.09
C SER A 234 8.26 4.81 2.85
N VAL A 235 7.60 4.90 1.68
CA VAL A 235 6.80 6.06 1.27
C VAL A 235 5.44 5.64 0.75
N ILE A 236 4.44 6.51 0.92
CA ILE A 236 3.12 6.39 0.29
C ILE A 236 2.97 7.55 -0.71
N CYS A 237 2.71 7.19 -1.98
CA CYS A 237 2.51 8.12 -3.07
C CYS A 237 1.05 8.06 -3.54
N GLY A 238 0.29 9.15 -3.33
CA GLY A 238 -1.09 9.26 -3.80
C GLY A 238 -1.17 9.76 -5.23
N SER A 239 -0.82 11.04 -5.46
CA SER A 239 -1.04 11.69 -6.75
C SER A 239 -0.20 11.14 -7.90
N LEU A 240 0.96 10.57 -7.62
CA LEU A 240 1.81 9.95 -8.65
C LEU A 240 1.10 8.74 -9.28
N PHE A 241 0.51 7.88 -8.45
CA PHE A 241 -0.19 6.68 -8.94
C PHE A 241 -1.65 6.94 -9.32
N ALA A 242 -2.28 8.00 -8.81
CA ALA A 242 -3.64 8.36 -9.20
C ALA A 242 -3.77 8.69 -10.71
N GLY A 243 -2.68 9.11 -11.35
CA GLY A 243 -2.60 9.35 -12.80
C GLY A 243 -2.32 8.11 -13.64
N CYS A 244 -1.99 6.96 -13.04
CA CYS A 244 -1.70 5.75 -13.81
C CYS A 244 -2.95 5.19 -14.50
N ALA A 245 -2.76 4.53 -15.64
CA ALA A 245 -3.86 3.95 -16.41
C ALA A 245 -4.67 2.94 -15.59
N GLU A 246 -4.01 2.16 -14.74
CA GLU A 246 -4.59 1.13 -13.88
C GLU A 246 -5.34 1.69 -12.66
N ALA A 247 -5.09 2.96 -12.26
CA ALA A 247 -5.82 3.56 -11.15
C ALA A 247 -7.32 3.64 -11.46
N PRO A 248 -8.21 3.40 -10.47
CA PRO A 248 -9.65 3.45 -10.71
C PRO A 248 -10.12 4.86 -11.11
N GLY A 249 -11.22 4.92 -11.85
CA GLY A 249 -11.86 6.17 -12.31
C GLY A 249 -12.01 6.23 -13.82
N GLN A 250 -13.01 6.97 -14.25
CA GLN A 250 -13.25 7.20 -15.67
C GLN A 250 -12.22 8.17 -16.24
N ILE A 251 -11.71 7.86 -17.44
CA ILE A 251 -10.86 8.77 -18.19
C ILE A 251 -11.77 9.79 -18.91
N MET A 252 -11.40 11.06 -18.80
CA MET A 252 -12.06 12.19 -19.45
C MET A 252 -11.06 12.92 -20.32
N GLU A 253 -11.43 13.28 -21.52
CA GLU A 253 -10.64 14.13 -22.39
C GLU A 253 -11.03 15.60 -22.24
N ILE A 254 -10.08 16.46 -21.97
CA ILE A 254 -10.27 17.91 -21.86
C ILE A 254 -9.13 18.59 -22.63
N SER A 255 -9.50 19.33 -23.68
CA SER A 255 -8.54 20.05 -24.54
C SER A 255 -7.38 19.16 -25.08
N GLY A 256 -7.71 17.93 -25.50
CA GLY A 256 -6.75 16.99 -26.07
C GLY A 256 -5.90 16.26 -25.04
N LYS A 257 -6.18 16.40 -23.75
CA LYS A 257 -5.47 15.71 -22.67
C LYS A 257 -6.41 14.81 -21.89
N LEU A 258 -5.86 13.69 -21.42
CA LEU A 258 -6.60 12.69 -20.65
C LEU A 258 -6.46 12.95 -19.15
N TYR A 259 -7.57 12.93 -18.44
CA TYR A 259 -7.65 13.16 -17.00
C TYR A 259 -8.48 12.09 -16.32
N LYS A 260 -8.22 11.89 -15.02
CA LYS A 260 -9.06 11.12 -14.08
C LYS A 260 -9.51 11.99 -12.92
N GLN A 261 -10.66 11.69 -12.36
CA GLN A 261 -11.06 12.28 -11.09
C GLN A 261 -10.12 11.82 -9.97
N TYR A 262 -9.66 12.78 -9.20
CA TYR A 262 -8.81 12.56 -8.03
C TYR A 262 -9.32 13.41 -6.87
N ARG A 263 -9.69 12.77 -5.76
CA ARG A 263 -10.29 13.44 -4.62
C ARG A 263 -9.57 13.16 -3.31
N GLY A 264 -9.45 14.17 -2.45
CA GLY A 264 -8.96 14.04 -1.09
C GLY A 264 -9.92 13.23 -0.22
N MET A 265 -9.39 12.43 0.71
CA MET A 265 -10.20 11.69 1.69
C MET A 265 -11.05 12.62 2.56
N GLY A 266 -10.63 13.87 2.78
CA GLY A 266 -11.37 14.93 3.47
C GLY A 266 -12.28 15.77 2.56
N SER A 267 -12.48 15.42 1.29
CA SER A 267 -13.45 16.09 0.41
C SER A 267 -14.89 15.71 0.79
N LEU A 268 -15.84 16.56 0.46
CA LEU A 268 -17.25 16.31 0.76
C LEU A 268 -17.75 15.01 0.11
N ALA A 269 -17.35 14.73 -1.15
CA ALA A 269 -17.72 13.50 -1.84
C ALA A 269 -17.12 12.26 -1.19
N ALA A 270 -15.83 12.32 -0.76
CA ALA A 270 -15.20 11.20 -0.07
C ALA A 270 -15.86 10.94 1.31
N MET A 271 -16.14 11.99 2.07
CA MET A 271 -16.80 11.85 3.37
C MET A 271 -18.21 11.25 3.25
N LYS A 272 -18.99 11.67 2.24
CA LYS A 272 -20.30 11.05 1.93
C LYS A 272 -20.18 9.58 1.52
N ALA A 273 -19.07 9.19 0.88
CA ALA A 273 -18.79 7.82 0.46
C ALA A 273 -18.18 6.93 1.56
N GLY A 274 -18.03 7.43 2.82
CA GLY A 274 -17.60 6.62 3.96
C GLY A 274 -16.32 7.07 4.66
N SER A 275 -15.56 8.04 4.13
CA SER A 275 -14.31 8.48 4.77
C SER A 275 -14.51 9.41 5.98
N ALA A 276 -15.75 9.75 6.35
CA ALA A 276 -16.07 10.65 7.45
C ALA A 276 -15.48 10.20 8.79
N ALA A 277 -15.49 8.89 9.08
CA ALA A 277 -14.92 8.32 10.30
C ALA A 277 -13.40 8.59 10.45
N ARG A 278 -12.65 8.72 9.34
CA ARG A 278 -11.24 9.09 9.32
C ARG A 278 -10.97 10.47 9.94
N TYR A 279 -11.96 11.37 9.87
CA TYR A 279 -11.92 12.74 10.38
C TYR A 279 -12.67 12.90 11.70
N GLY A 280 -13.05 11.79 12.34
CA GLY A 280 -13.78 11.82 13.63
C GLY A 280 -15.26 12.15 13.50
N HIS A 281 -15.84 12.14 12.30
CA HIS A 281 -17.25 12.41 12.07
C HIS A 281 -18.04 11.10 11.99
N GLN A 282 -19.00 10.92 12.90
CA GLN A 282 -19.98 9.85 12.79
C GLN A 282 -21.05 10.27 11.80
N LYS A 283 -21.18 9.58 10.67
CA LYS A 283 -22.15 9.79 9.58
C LYS A 283 -22.42 11.26 9.22
N ALA A 284 -22.09 11.65 8.02
CA ALA A 284 -22.28 13.01 7.47
C ALA A 284 -23.77 13.39 7.36
N GLY A 285 -24.42 13.57 8.53
CA GLY A 285 -25.83 14.00 8.63
C GLY A 285 -26.00 15.47 8.97
N ASN A 286 -24.95 16.22 9.27
CA ASN A 286 -25.05 17.62 9.64
C ASN A 286 -24.17 18.54 8.80
N ASN A 287 -24.79 19.59 8.27
CA ASN A 287 -24.29 20.65 7.41
C ASN A 287 -23.13 21.52 7.94
N LYS A 288 -22.32 21.03 8.89
CA LYS A 288 -21.25 21.82 9.54
C LYS A 288 -19.85 21.23 9.40
N VAL A 289 -19.64 20.25 8.51
CA VAL A 289 -18.31 19.68 8.32
C VAL A 289 -17.53 20.50 7.31
N ALA A 290 -16.45 21.15 7.75
CA ALA A 290 -15.50 21.78 6.85
C ALA A 290 -14.74 20.71 6.06
N ALA A 291 -14.72 20.81 4.74
CA ALA A 291 -13.96 19.89 3.91
C ALA A 291 -12.45 20.19 4.05
N GLU A 292 -11.67 19.18 4.40
CA GLU A 292 -10.21 19.25 4.51
C GLU A 292 -9.50 18.65 3.29
N GLY A 293 -10.18 18.57 2.16
CA GLY A 293 -9.66 18.09 0.88
C GLY A 293 -10.53 18.57 -0.27
N VAL A 294 -9.90 18.62 -1.44
CA VAL A 294 -10.57 19.05 -2.69
C VAL A 294 -10.82 17.87 -3.61
N GLU A 295 -11.77 18.06 -4.53
CA GLU A 295 -11.97 17.24 -5.71
C GLU A 295 -11.23 17.88 -6.87
N ALA A 296 -10.42 17.12 -7.58
CA ALA A 296 -9.57 17.62 -8.63
C ALA A 296 -9.48 16.64 -9.81
N LEU A 297 -8.84 17.06 -10.85
CA LEU A 297 -8.49 16.25 -12.01
C LEU A 297 -6.97 15.96 -11.97
N LYS A 298 -6.60 14.72 -12.23
CA LYS A 298 -5.22 14.30 -12.39
C LYS A 298 -5.00 13.89 -13.85
N GLU A 299 -4.01 14.49 -14.50
CA GLU A 299 -3.59 14.12 -15.84
C GLU A 299 -3.10 12.66 -15.84
N VAL A 300 -3.48 11.89 -16.87
CA VAL A 300 -3.06 10.49 -17.02
C VAL A 300 -1.58 10.46 -17.39
N SER A 301 -0.80 9.70 -16.62
CA SER A 301 0.68 9.66 -16.73
C SER A 301 1.23 8.37 -17.32
N GLY A 302 0.39 7.54 -17.94
CA GLY A 302 0.78 6.24 -18.51
C GLY A 302 0.53 5.06 -17.58
N SER A 303 1.20 3.94 -17.82
CA SER A 303 1.08 2.75 -16.98
C SER A 303 1.84 2.89 -15.66
N VAL A 304 1.47 2.09 -14.67
CA VAL A 304 2.18 2.05 -13.38
C VAL A 304 3.64 1.63 -13.56
N ASP A 305 3.94 0.73 -14.50
CA ASP A 305 5.31 0.28 -14.78
C ASP A 305 6.18 1.41 -15.31
N GLN A 306 5.65 2.24 -16.21
CA GLN A 306 6.36 3.42 -16.70
C GLN A 306 6.67 4.41 -15.58
N VAL A 307 5.68 4.69 -14.72
CA VAL A 307 5.84 5.59 -13.58
C VAL A 307 6.85 5.02 -12.58
N LEU A 308 6.77 3.73 -12.25
CA LEU A 308 7.71 3.05 -11.34
C LEU A 308 9.14 3.07 -11.91
N THR A 309 9.32 2.78 -13.19
CA THR A 309 10.64 2.81 -13.85
C THR A 309 11.31 4.18 -13.68
N GLN A 310 10.56 5.26 -13.92
CA GLN A 310 11.08 6.62 -13.76
C GLN A 310 11.41 6.96 -12.30
N LEU A 311 10.53 6.58 -11.36
CA LEU A 311 10.73 6.83 -9.94
C LEU A 311 11.94 6.06 -9.40
N ILE A 312 12.07 4.77 -9.74
CA ILE A 312 13.20 3.92 -9.32
C ILE A 312 14.50 4.41 -9.92
N GLY A 313 14.51 4.78 -11.20
CA GLY A 313 15.69 5.39 -11.84
C GLY A 313 16.16 6.64 -11.11
N GLY A 314 15.23 7.50 -10.70
CA GLY A 314 15.56 8.69 -9.91
C GLY A 314 16.06 8.35 -8.48
N ILE A 315 15.52 7.32 -7.84
CA ILE A 315 16.00 6.84 -6.54
C ILE A 315 17.41 6.28 -6.67
N GLN A 316 17.67 5.43 -7.66
CA GLN A 316 18.99 4.87 -7.93
C GLN A 316 20.03 5.96 -8.20
N SER A 317 19.66 6.99 -8.97
CA SER A 317 20.54 8.14 -9.20
C SER A 317 20.86 8.88 -7.89
N GLY A 318 19.85 9.14 -7.05
CA GLY A 318 20.05 9.79 -5.76
C GLY A 318 20.94 8.99 -4.81
N MET A 319 20.74 7.67 -4.75
CA MET A 319 21.59 6.74 -3.98
C MET A 319 23.01 6.71 -4.55
N GLY A 320 23.17 6.70 -5.86
CA GLY A 320 24.46 6.72 -6.53
C GLY A 320 25.26 7.99 -6.21
N TYR A 321 24.66 9.19 -6.24
CA TYR A 321 25.30 10.43 -5.84
C TYR A 321 25.77 10.44 -4.39
N LEU A 322 25.08 9.71 -3.51
CA LEU A 322 25.43 9.60 -2.09
C LEU A 322 26.35 8.38 -1.81
N GLY A 323 26.71 7.57 -2.80
CA GLY A 323 27.50 6.36 -2.62
C GLY A 323 26.81 5.31 -1.75
N SER A 324 25.47 5.26 -1.77
CA SER A 324 24.67 4.40 -0.90
C SER A 324 24.23 3.15 -1.64
N ALA A 325 24.61 1.96 -1.14
CA ALA A 325 24.23 0.68 -1.73
C ALA A 325 22.84 0.21 -1.28
N ASN A 326 22.34 0.70 -0.15
CA ASN A 326 21.05 0.33 0.44
C ASN A 326 20.47 1.52 1.23
N LEU A 327 19.23 1.37 1.73
CA LEU A 327 18.54 2.43 2.50
C LEU A 327 19.27 2.79 3.80
N GLY A 328 19.87 1.83 4.48
CA GLY A 328 20.65 2.09 5.70
C GLY A 328 21.86 2.99 5.45
N ASP A 329 22.55 2.81 4.31
CA ASP A 329 23.65 3.67 3.90
C ASP A 329 23.12 5.05 3.50
N LEU A 330 22.01 5.12 2.75
CA LEU A 330 21.35 6.39 2.39
C LEU A 330 21.02 7.21 3.64
N GLN A 331 20.42 6.61 4.65
CA GLN A 331 20.06 7.27 5.90
C GLN A 331 21.29 7.77 6.68
N LYS A 332 22.42 7.05 6.65
CA LYS A 332 23.66 7.43 7.35
C LYS A 332 24.42 8.54 6.61
N GLN A 333 24.45 8.48 5.28
CA GLN A 333 25.28 9.36 4.45
C GLN A 333 24.61 10.67 4.07
N ALA A 334 23.28 10.74 4.11
CA ALA A 334 22.51 11.94 3.74
C ALA A 334 22.94 13.18 4.55
N ARG A 335 23.09 14.29 3.86
CA ARG A 335 23.36 15.61 4.43
C ARG A 335 22.42 16.63 3.80
N TYR A 336 21.96 17.56 4.59
CA TYR A 336 21.02 18.59 4.16
C TYR A 336 21.61 19.98 4.29
N ILE A 337 21.25 20.82 3.34
CA ILE A 337 21.44 22.25 3.43
C ILE A 337 20.09 22.94 3.28
N ARG A 338 19.90 24.07 3.95
CA ARG A 338 18.77 24.96 3.72
C ARG A 338 19.01 25.76 2.48
N ILE A 339 18.00 25.86 1.62
CA ILE A 339 18.04 26.72 0.43
C ILE A 339 16.98 27.82 0.55
N SER A 340 17.24 28.95 -0.10
CA SER A 340 16.28 30.04 -0.26
C SER A 340 15.30 29.72 -1.42
N SER A 341 14.29 30.59 -1.57
CA SER A 341 13.40 30.51 -2.75
C SER A 341 14.16 30.75 -4.07
N ALA A 342 15.26 31.50 -4.04
CA ALA A 342 16.15 31.70 -5.20
C ALA A 342 16.89 30.38 -5.52
N GLY A 343 17.49 29.73 -4.52
CA GLY A 343 18.13 28.43 -4.71
C GLY A 343 17.15 27.32 -5.14
N GLN A 344 15.89 27.40 -4.72
CA GLN A 344 14.88 26.48 -5.21
C GLN A 344 14.57 26.67 -6.71
N ARG A 345 14.58 27.92 -7.20
CA ARG A 345 14.42 28.19 -8.65
C ARG A 345 15.63 27.74 -9.44
N GLU A 346 16.84 27.97 -8.93
CA GLU A 346 18.09 27.49 -9.54
C GLU A 346 18.16 25.97 -9.64
N ALA A 347 17.59 25.24 -8.67
CA ALA A 347 17.58 23.77 -8.65
C ALA A 347 16.71 23.12 -9.75
N GLY A 348 15.89 23.89 -10.46
CA GLY A 348 15.10 23.44 -11.61
C GLY A 348 15.75 23.80 -12.93
N ALA A 349 15.26 23.21 -14.03
CA ALA A 349 15.62 23.69 -15.36
C ALA A 349 15.23 25.18 -15.49
N HIS A 350 16.15 26.00 -15.95
CA HIS A 350 15.94 27.44 -16.09
C HIS A 350 16.60 27.94 -17.38
N ASP A 351 16.12 29.08 -17.87
CA ASP A 351 16.57 29.69 -19.13
C ASP A 351 16.41 28.78 -20.37
N VAL A 352 15.45 27.83 -20.32
CA VAL A 352 15.11 26.93 -21.41
C VAL A 352 13.60 26.68 -21.48
N ILE A 353 13.12 26.25 -22.63
CA ILE A 353 11.76 25.73 -22.83
C ILE A 353 11.83 24.21 -22.83
N GLU A 354 11.22 23.56 -21.86
CA GLU A 354 11.16 22.09 -21.82
C GLU A 354 10.33 21.56 -22.96
N MET A 355 10.89 20.68 -23.77
CA MET A 355 10.13 19.86 -24.70
C MET A 355 9.60 18.66 -23.93
N LYS A 356 8.27 18.58 -23.78
CA LYS A 356 7.64 17.35 -23.27
C LYS A 356 7.69 16.29 -24.38
N ALA A 357 8.38 15.20 -24.13
CA ALA A 357 8.41 14.01 -24.99
C ALA A 357 7.06 13.32 -24.99
#